data_4900ab3c5dbdcbb3f6f27f371ff6ed29
#
_entry.id   4900ab3c5dbdcbb3f6f27f371ff6ed29
#
_cell.length_a   1.000
_cell.length_b   1.000
_cell.length_c   1.000
_cell.angle_alpha   90.00
_cell.angle_beta   90.00
_cell.angle_gamma   90.00
#
_symmetry.space_group_name_H-M   'P 1'
#
loop_
_entity.id
_entity.type
_entity.pdbx_description
1 polymer ?
#
loop_
_entity_poly.entity_id
_entity_poly.type
_entity_poly.pdbx_seq_one_letter_code
_entity_poly.pdbx_strand_id
1 'polypeptide(L)'
;TPLYSSAASDVYKRQAVGRVHRGTLKEGMNITLAKRNGDMLKSKIKELHVFEGLGRVKTNEVSSGDICALVGIDGFEIGDTVCDFENPEALPPIAIDEPTMSMLFAINDSPFFGKDGKFVTSRHIHDRLMKELDKNLALRVRKSEEDGKWIVSGRGVLHLSVLIETMRREGYELQVGQPQVIFREIDGVKCEPIEELTINVPEEYSSKIIDMVTRRKGEMVKMENTGERINLEFNMPSRGIIGLRTNVLTASAGEAIMAHRFKEYQPHKGEIERRTNGSMIAMESGTAFAYAIDKLQDRGKFFIFPQDEVYAGQVVGEHSHDNDLVINVTKSKKLTNMRASGSDDKVRLIPPIQFSLEEALEYIKEDEYVEVTPKAMRMRKVILDEIERKRANKN
;
A
#
# COMPACT_ATOMS: atom_id res chain seq x y z
N THR A 1 -6.19 10.17 -35.99
CA THR A 1 -7.25 10.00 -34.99
C THR A 1 -6.59 9.55 -33.67
N PRO A 2 -6.36 10.46 -32.74
CA PRO A 2 -5.69 10.11 -31.48
C PRO A 2 -6.63 9.46 -30.49
N LEU A 3 -6.20 8.36 -29.87
CA LEU A 3 -6.87 7.63 -28.80
C LEU A 3 -5.97 7.49 -27.58
N TYR A 4 -6.49 7.81 -26.40
CA TYR A 4 -5.90 7.35 -25.15
C TYR A 4 -6.43 5.96 -24.82
N SER A 5 -5.56 5.00 -24.53
CA SER A 5 -5.97 3.65 -24.18
C SER A 5 -5.93 3.39 -22.68
N SER A 6 -6.98 2.77 -22.15
CA SER A 6 -6.95 2.06 -20.87
C SER A 6 -7.01 0.57 -21.16
N ALA A 7 -6.00 -0.21 -20.72
CA ALA A 7 -5.97 -1.63 -20.96
C ALA A 7 -6.90 -2.37 -19.99
N ALA A 8 -8.03 -2.89 -20.49
CA ALA A 8 -8.80 -3.91 -19.80
C ALA A 8 -8.47 -5.26 -20.44
N SER A 9 -7.76 -6.14 -19.74
CA SER A 9 -7.48 -7.48 -20.23
C SER A 9 -8.68 -8.38 -20.00
N ASP A 10 -9.41 -8.69 -21.05
CA ASP A 10 -10.26 -9.86 -21.08
C ASP A 10 -9.45 -11.08 -21.52
N VAL A 11 -9.79 -12.27 -21.01
CA VAL A 11 -8.96 -13.50 -21.01
C VAL A 11 -8.57 -13.99 -22.40
N TYR A 12 -9.15 -13.46 -23.48
CA TYR A 12 -8.94 -13.95 -24.85
C TYR A 12 -8.24 -13.00 -25.85
N LYS A 13 -8.30 -11.66 -25.63
CA LYS A 13 -7.60 -10.69 -26.52
C LYS A 13 -7.38 -9.38 -25.77
N ARG A 14 -6.14 -8.88 -25.74
CA ARG A 14 -5.88 -7.51 -25.27
C ARG A 14 -6.67 -6.52 -26.11
N GLN A 15 -7.45 -5.66 -25.46
CA GLN A 15 -8.25 -4.62 -26.11
C GLN A 15 -7.76 -3.25 -25.66
N ALA A 16 -7.52 -2.35 -26.61
CA ALA A 16 -7.25 -0.95 -26.32
C ALA A 16 -8.57 -0.17 -26.27
N VAL A 17 -8.87 0.44 -25.12
CA VAL A 17 -10.04 1.31 -24.94
C VAL A 17 -9.59 2.76 -24.96
N GLY A 18 -10.24 3.60 -25.75
CA GLY A 18 -9.88 5.01 -25.84
C GLY A 18 -10.97 5.86 -26.48
N ARG A 19 -10.79 7.19 -26.42
CA ARG A 19 -11.68 8.16 -27.08
C ARG A 19 -11.15 8.55 -28.44
N VAL A 20 -12.01 8.60 -29.45
CA VAL A 20 -11.69 9.15 -30.76
C VAL A 20 -11.73 10.68 -30.67
N HIS A 21 -10.59 11.34 -30.79
CA HIS A 21 -10.49 12.81 -30.70
C HIS A 21 -10.76 13.48 -32.04
N ARG A 22 -10.28 12.90 -33.16
CA ARG A 22 -10.45 13.44 -34.51
C ARG A 22 -10.62 12.31 -35.52
N GLY A 23 -11.41 12.56 -36.55
CA GLY A 23 -11.63 11.64 -37.66
C GLY A 23 -12.50 10.44 -37.31
N THR A 24 -12.33 9.38 -38.05
CA THR A 24 -13.16 8.18 -37.99
C THR A 24 -12.27 6.94 -38.02
N LEU A 25 -12.58 5.97 -37.18
CA LEU A 25 -11.97 4.64 -37.16
C LEU A 25 -12.88 3.64 -37.87
N LYS A 26 -12.29 2.74 -38.64
CA LYS A 26 -13.01 1.65 -39.35
C LYS A 26 -12.39 0.29 -39.02
N GLU A 27 -13.24 -0.75 -39.02
CA GLU A 27 -12.76 -2.13 -38.96
C GLU A 27 -11.85 -2.42 -40.17
N GLY A 28 -10.72 -3.10 -39.94
CA GLY A 28 -9.74 -3.41 -40.97
C GLY A 28 -8.81 -2.26 -41.36
N MET A 29 -8.94 -1.06 -40.75
CA MET A 29 -8.10 0.10 -41.04
C MET A 29 -6.66 -0.12 -40.62
N ASN A 30 -5.69 0.26 -41.44
CA ASN A 30 -4.29 0.36 -41.05
C ASN A 30 -4.09 1.64 -40.22
N ILE A 31 -3.29 1.54 -39.18
CA ILE A 31 -3.03 2.64 -38.24
C ILE A 31 -1.55 2.68 -37.89
N THR A 32 -1.11 3.82 -37.36
CA THR A 32 0.17 3.97 -36.69
C THR A 32 -0.07 4.17 -35.19
N LEU A 33 0.53 3.32 -34.36
CA LEU A 33 0.54 3.45 -32.90
C LEU A 33 1.74 4.31 -32.52
N ALA A 34 1.50 5.53 -32.05
CA ALA A 34 2.52 6.41 -31.51
C ALA A 34 2.69 6.12 -30.02
N LYS A 35 3.89 5.65 -29.66
CA LYS A 35 4.28 5.36 -28.29
C LYS A 35 4.63 6.63 -27.52
N ARG A 36 4.54 6.57 -26.18
CA ARG A 36 4.93 7.68 -25.31
C ARG A 36 6.43 8.06 -25.41
N ASN A 37 7.29 7.12 -25.78
CA ASN A 37 8.73 7.34 -26.00
C ASN A 37 9.06 7.91 -27.37
N GLY A 38 8.05 8.13 -28.22
CA GLY A 38 8.20 8.65 -29.59
C GLY A 38 8.31 7.57 -30.68
N ASP A 39 8.36 6.29 -30.32
CA ASP A 39 8.38 5.20 -31.30
C ASP A 39 7.05 5.11 -32.05
N MET A 40 7.12 4.77 -33.35
CA MET A 40 5.97 4.62 -34.23
C MET A 40 5.85 3.16 -34.72
N LEU A 41 4.77 2.49 -34.32
CA LEU A 41 4.51 1.10 -34.70
C LEU A 41 3.34 1.00 -35.66
N LYS A 42 3.53 0.39 -36.80
CA LYS A 42 2.45 0.15 -37.79
C LYS A 42 1.63 -1.05 -37.32
N SER A 43 0.31 -0.91 -37.34
CA SER A 43 -0.63 -1.95 -36.92
C SER A 43 -1.93 -1.89 -37.71
N LYS A 44 -2.83 -2.84 -37.46
CA LYS A 44 -4.14 -2.94 -38.14
C LYS A 44 -5.22 -3.24 -37.10
N ILE A 45 -6.33 -2.52 -37.17
CA ILE A 45 -7.53 -2.79 -36.38
C ILE A 45 -8.21 -4.04 -36.90
N LYS A 46 -8.33 -5.10 -36.12
CA LYS A 46 -9.03 -6.33 -36.49
C LYS A 46 -10.53 -6.23 -36.24
N GLU A 47 -10.88 -5.74 -35.04
CA GLU A 47 -12.28 -5.57 -34.64
C GLU A 47 -12.44 -4.22 -33.90
N LEU A 48 -13.62 -3.62 -34.09
CA LEU A 48 -13.98 -2.34 -33.51
C LEU A 48 -15.29 -2.49 -32.70
N HIS A 49 -15.32 -2.02 -31.48
CA HIS A 49 -16.48 -2.10 -30.59
C HIS A 49 -16.81 -0.74 -29.98
N VAL A 50 -18.09 -0.48 -29.78
CA VAL A 50 -18.62 0.66 -29.02
C VAL A 50 -19.29 0.17 -27.74
N PHE A 51 -19.47 1.07 -26.75
CA PHE A 51 -20.13 0.75 -25.50
C PHE A 51 -21.60 1.14 -25.58
N GLU A 52 -22.50 0.18 -25.40
CA GLU A 52 -23.96 0.40 -25.28
C GLU A 52 -24.44 -0.15 -23.95
N GLY A 53 -24.90 0.74 -23.08
CA GLY A 53 -25.26 0.37 -21.71
C GLY A 53 -24.09 -0.26 -20.94
N LEU A 54 -24.27 -1.46 -20.41
CA LEU A 54 -23.23 -2.23 -19.71
C LEU A 54 -22.44 -3.18 -20.63
N GLY A 55 -22.82 -3.25 -21.92
CA GLY A 55 -22.23 -4.16 -22.90
C GLY A 55 -21.35 -3.48 -23.94
N ARG A 56 -20.78 -4.30 -24.82
CA ARG A 56 -20.00 -3.88 -25.99
C ARG A 56 -20.64 -4.45 -27.22
N VAL A 57 -20.80 -3.62 -28.25
CA VAL A 57 -21.39 -3.99 -29.50
C VAL A 57 -20.33 -3.80 -30.60
N LYS A 58 -20.17 -4.80 -31.46
CA LYS A 58 -19.29 -4.68 -32.63
C LYS A 58 -19.86 -3.68 -33.61
N THR A 59 -19.01 -2.81 -34.15
CA THR A 59 -19.36 -1.81 -35.16
C THR A 59 -18.32 -1.76 -36.29
N ASN A 60 -18.70 -1.29 -37.45
CA ASN A 60 -17.79 -1.13 -38.55
C ASN A 60 -17.09 0.23 -38.57
N GLU A 61 -17.65 1.22 -37.84
CA GLU A 61 -17.16 2.59 -37.84
C GLU A 61 -17.42 3.30 -36.53
N VAL A 62 -16.49 4.14 -36.08
CA VAL A 62 -16.60 5.02 -34.88
C VAL A 62 -16.08 6.40 -35.21
N SER A 63 -16.85 7.42 -34.92
CA SER A 63 -16.54 8.82 -35.18
C SER A 63 -15.94 9.55 -33.99
N SER A 64 -15.42 10.76 -34.23
CA SER A 64 -14.84 11.61 -33.20
C SER A 64 -15.87 11.93 -32.09
N GLY A 65 -15.43 11.92 -30.82
CA GLY A 65 -16.25 12.11 -29.63
C GLY A 65 -16.57 10.82 -28.90
N ASP A 66 -16.69 9.70 -29.59
CA ASP A 66 -17.06 8.41 -29.02
C ASP A 66 -15.90 7.68 -28.34
N ILE A 67 -16.26 6.79 -27.42
CA ILE A 67 -15.34 5.85 -26.77
C ILE A 67 -15.49 4.49 -27.45
N CYS A 68 -14.37 3.91 -27.85
CA CYS A 68 -14.35 2.61 -28.50
C CYS A 68 -13.31 1.67 -27.91
N ALA A 69 -13.50 0.37 -28.19
CA ALA A 69 -12.52 -0.66 -27.91
C ALA A 69 -11.98 -1.26 -29.22
N LEU A 70 -10.67 -1.31 -29.34
CA LEU A 70 -9.93 -1.81 -30.49
C LEU A 70 -9.32 -3.16 -30.18
N VAL A 71 -9.48 -4.12 -31.07
CA VAL A 71 -8.90 -5.46 -30.99
C VAL A 71 -7.91 -5.68 -32.12
N GLY A 72 -6.80 -6.36 -31.79
CA GLY A 72 -5.81 -6.78 -32.79
C GLY A 72 -4.64 -5.83 -32.97
N ILE A 73 -4.51 -4.84 -32.09
CA ILE A 73 -3.31 -4.01 -31.99
C ILE A 73 -2.38 -4.67 -30.96
N ASP A 74 -1.15 -4.96 -31.32
CA ASP A 74 -0.15 -5.55 -30.44
C ASP A 74 0.78 -4.47 -29.88
N GLY A 75 1.27 -4.70 -28.66
CA GLY A 75 2.30 -3.86 -28.03
C GLY A 75 1.82 -2.47 -27.59
N PHE A 76 0.52 -2.21 -27.52
CA PHE A 76 0.01 -0.94 -27.01
C PHE A 76 0.11 -0.86 -25.47
N GLU A 77 0.28 0.36 -24.98
CA GLU A 77 0.31 0.72 -23.58
C GLU A 77 -0.66 1.87 -23.30
N ILE A 78 -1.00 2.07 -22.03
CA ILE A 78 -1.84 3.21 -21.64
C ILE A 78 -1.10 4.52 -21.92
N GLY A 79 -1.78 5.46 -22.61
CA GLY A 79 -1.22 6.76 -22.99
C GLY A 79 -0.61 6.77 -24.39
N ASP A 80 -0.59 5.64 -25.09
CA ASP A 80 -0.25 5.60 -26.52
C ASP A 80 -1.37 6.23 -27.35
N THR A 81 -1.01 6.75 -28.52
CA THR A 81 -1.97 7.35 -29.46
C THR A 81 -2.11 6.52 -30.70
N VAL A 82 -3.34 6.18 -31.08
CA VAL A 82 -3.65 5.60 -32.37
C VAL A 82 -3.79 6.73 -33.41
N CYS A 83 -2.93 6.77 -34.38
CA CYS A 83 -2.83 7.83 -35.39
C CYS A 83 -3.21 7.33 -36.77
N ASP A 84 -3.40 8.29 -37.66
CA ASP A 84 -3.47 8.02 -39.11
C ASP A 84 -2.21 7.28 -39.59
N PHE A 85 -2.39 6.41 -40.59
CA PHE A 85 -1.30 5.55 -41.05
C PHE A 85 -0.22 6.33 -41.83
N GLU A 86 -0.61 7.33 -42.63
CA GLU A 86 0.30 8.10 -43.47
C GLU A 86 0.85 9.34 -42.77
N ASN A 87 -0.01 10.02 -42.00
CA ASN A 87 0.31 11.25 -41.27
C ASN A 87 0.09 11.08 -39.75
N PRO A 88 0.98 10.36 -39.08
CA PRO A 88 0.82 10.13 -37.63
C PRO A 88 1.02 11.41 -36.82
N GLU A 89 0.01 11.80 -36.06
CA GLU A 89 0.05 12.93 -35.13
C GLU A 89 -0.32 12.45 -33.72
N ALA A 90 0.68 12.37 -32.83
CA ALA A 90 0.49 11.95 -31.46
C ALA A 90 -0.16 13.06 -30.61
N LEU A 91 -1.06 12.69 -29.70
CA LEU A 91 -1.54 13.60 -28.66
C LEU A 91 -0.43 13.88 -27.65
N PRO A 92 -0.45 15.06 -26.99
CA PRO A 92 0.44 15.31 -25.87
C PRO A 92 0.28 14.20 -24.81
N PRO A 93 1.38 13.61 -24.31
CA PRO A 93 1.29 12.57 -23.30
C PRO A 93 0.70 13.13 -22.00
N ILE A 94 -0.17 12.35 -21.36
CA ILE A 94 -0.66 12.70 -20.02
C ILE A 94 0.51 12.57 -19.04
N ALA A 95 0.81 13.65 -18.33
CA ALA A 95 1.76 13.63 -17.23
C ALA A 95 1.21 12.72 -16.11
N ILE A 96 1.98 11.74 -15.71
CA ILE A 96 1.65 10.83 -14.62
C ILE A 96 2.69 11.07 -13.54
N ASP A 97 2.22 11.32 -12.31
CA ASP A 97 3.10 11.49 -11.18
C ASP A 97 3.95 10.23 -11.00
N GLU A 98 5.24 10.46 -10.86
CA GLU A 98 6.18 9.37 -10.60
C GLU A 98 5.98 8.80 -9.19
N PRO A 99 6.31 7.50 -8.99
CA PRO A 99 6.24 6.90 -7.68
C PRO A 99 7.10 7.65 -6.67
N THR A 100 6.54 7.95 -5.51
CA THR A 100 7.23 8.61 -4.39
C THR A 100 7.54 7.64 -3.25
N MET A 101 6.87 6.48 -3.22
CA MET A 101 7.02 5.46 -2.19
C MET A 101 7.27 4.09 -2.79
N SER A 102 7.96 3.26 -2.04
CA SER A 102 8.22 1.86 -2.37
C SER A 102 7.98 0.95 -1.16
N MET A 103 7.62 -0.29 -1.43
CA MET A 103 7.48 -1.36 -0.45
C MET A 103 8.13 -2.63 -0.95
N LEU A 104 8.66 -3.41 -0.03
CA LEU A 104 9.10 -4.78 -0.30
C LEU A 104 7.87 -5.70 -0.29
N PHE A 105 7.66 -6.44 -1.38
CA PHE A 105 6.73 -7.55 -1.48
C PHE A 105 7.53 -8.84 -1.51
N ALA A 106 7.13 -9.83 -0.74
CA ALA A 106 7.82 -11.11 -0.68
C ALA A 106 6.84 -12.28 -0.55
N ILE A 107 7.30 -13.47 -0.88
CA ILE A 107 6.56 -14.70 -0.53
C ILE A 107 6.43 -14.79 0.99
N ASN A 108 5.31 -15.32 1.47
CA ASN A 108 5.18 -15.62 2.89
C ASN A 108 6.05 -16.82 3.26
N ASP A 109 6.94 -16.66 4.22
CA ASP A 109 7.82 -17.70 4.76
C ASP A 109 7.53 -17.98 6.25
N SER A 110 6.35 -17.54 6.74
CA SER A 110 5.92 -17.79 8.11
C SER A 110 5.59 -19.27 8.36
N PRO A 111 5.55 -19.72 9.62
CA PRO A 111 5.08 -21.07 9.96
C PRO A 111 3.64 -21.37 9.53
N PHE A 112 2.87 -20.35 9.15
CA PHE A 112 1.49 -20.49 8.65
C PHE A 112 1.38 -20.40 7.13
N PHE A 113 2.50 -20.43 6.43
CA PHE A 113 2.55 -20.45 4.97
C PHE A 113 1.60 -21.48 4.37
N GLY A 114 0.78 -21.06 3.41
CA GLY A 114 -0.12 -21.92 2.65
C GLY A 114 -1.37 -22.41 3.41
N LYS A 115 -1.60 -21.95 4.66
CA LYS A 115 -2.83 -22.32 5.39
C LYS A 115 -4.09 -21.70 4.80
N ASP A 116 -3.99 -20.48 4.27
CA ASP A 116 -5.14 -19.68 3.86
C ASP A 116 -5.15 -19.35 2.38
N GLY A 117 -3.99 -19.12 1.78
CA GLY A 117 -3.86 -18.65 0.41
C GLY A 117 -3.88 -19.77 -0.63
N LYS A 118 -4.45 -19.47 -1.81
CA LYS A 118 -4.37 -20.35 -3.00
C LYS A 118 -3.11 -20.08 -3.81
N PHE A 119 -2.69 -18.83 -3.86
CA PHE A 119 -1.57 -18.33 -4.67
C PHE A 119 -0.43 -17.88 -3.76
N VAL A 120 0.49 -18.80 -3.48
CA VAL A 120 1.53 -18.64 -2.45
C VAL A 120 2.96 -18.63 -3.02
N THR A 121 3.15 -18.98 -4.30
CA THR A 121 4.48 -19.10 -4.90
C THR A 121 4.99 -17.79 -5.47
N SER A 122 6.31 -17.67 -5.59
CA SER A 122 6.95 -16.50 -6.21
C SER A 122 6.44 -16.23 -7.63
N ARG A 123 6.20 -17.29 -8.41
CA ARG A 123 5.65 -17.16 -9.76
C ARG A 123 4.25 -16.54 -9.76
N HIS A 124 3.37 -17.00 -8.86
CA HIS A 124 2.02 -16.43 -8.75
C HIS A 124 2.04 -14.94 -8.45
N ILE A 125 2.87 -14.52 -7.47
CA ILE A 125 3.00 -13.10 -7.10
C ILE A 125 3.59 -12.30 -8.26
N HIS A 126 4.65 -12.79 -8.89
CA HIS A 126 5.27 -12.15 -10.04
C HIS A 126 4.27 -11.92 -11.18
N ASP A 127 3.60 -12.99 -11.62
CA ASP A 127 2.64 -12.91 -12.73
C ASP A 127 1.49 -11.93 -12.42
N ARG A 128 1.05 -11.88 -11.15
CA ARG A 128 0.03 -10.93 -10.71
C ARG A 128 0.51 -9.48 -10.74
N LEU A 129 1.74 -9.24 -10.25
CA LEU A 129 2.36 -7.91 -10.31
C LEU A 129 2.56 -7.42 -11.74
N MET A 130 2.99 -8.31 -12.65
CA MET A 130 3.13 -7.96 -14.07
C MET A 130 1.79 -7.59 -14.70
N LYS A 131 0.70 -8.34 -14.41
CA LYS A 131 -0.66 -7.98 -14.85
C LYS A 131 -1.13 -6.63 -14.30
N GLU A 132 -0.68 -6.24 -13.12
CA GLU A 132 -1.01 -4.92 -12.58
C GLU A 132 -0.32 -3.79 -13.34
N LEU A 133 0.92 -3.98 -13.78
CA LEU A 133 1.64 -3.01 -14.59
C LEU A 133 0.92 -2.70 -15.91
N ASP A 134 0.24 -3.68 -16.50
CA ASP A 134 -0.55 -3.49 -17.73
C ASP A 134 -1.71 -2.49 -17.52
N LYS A 135 -2.16 -2.28 -16.29
CA LYS A 135 -3.34 -1.46 -15.96
C LYS A 135 -3.00 -0.18 -15.18
N ASN A 136 -1.82 -0.10 -14.61
CA ASN A 136 -1.46 0.93 -13.66
C ASN A 136 -0.11 1.58 -14.01
N LEU A 137 -0.16 2.69 -14.72
CA LEU A 137 1.04 3.42 -15.16
C LEU A 137 1.85 4.05 -14.02
N ALA A 138 1.23 4.28 -12.86
CA ALA A 138 1.89 4.87 -11.70
C ALA A 138 2.61 3.82 -10.83
N LEU A 139 2.49 2.54 -11.19
CA LEU A 139 3.15 1.43 -10.50
C LEU A 139 4.49 1.13 -11.19
N ARG A 140 5.50 0.78 -10.41
CA ARG A 140 6.76 0.22 -10.89
C ARG A 140 7.06 -1.03 -10.07
N VAL A 141 7.51 -2.08 -10.72
CA VAL A 141 7.91 -3.34 -10.08
C VAL A 141 9.32 -3.67 -10.51
N ARG A 142 10.19 -3.92 -9.54
CA ARG A 142 11.57 -4.33 -9.74
C ARG A 142 11.85 -5.56 -8.90
N LYS A 143 12.46 -6.58 -9.49
CA LYS A 143 12.94 -7.74 -8.73
C LYS A 143 14.04 -7.28 -7.77
N SER A 144 14.00 -7.73 -6.52
CA SER A 144 15.07 -7.54 -5.56
C SER A 144 16.27 -8.44 -5.90
N GLU A 145 17.41 -8.18 -5.30
CA GLU A 145 18.60 -9.07 -5.40
C GLU A 145 18.33 -10.42 -4.75
N GLU A 146 17.44 -10.46 -3.77
CA GLU A 146 16.99 -11.69 -3.12
C GLU A 146 15.83 -12.34 -3.90
N ASP A 147 15.91 -13.67 -4.08
CA ASP A 147 14.87 -14.41 -4.76
C ASP A 147 13.54 -14.40 -3.98
N GLY A 148 12.44 -14.32 -4.73
CA GLY A 148 11.09 -14.27 -4.15
C GLY A 148 10.72 -12.94 -3.51
N LYS A 149 11.49 -11.87 -3.78
CA LYS A 149 11.24 -10.51 -3.30
C LYS A 149 11.17 -9.51 -4.45
N TRP A 150 10.27 -8.54 -4.33
CA TRP A 150 10.06 -7.45 -5.29
C TRP A 150 9.99 -6.11 -4.58
N ILE A 151 10.55 -5.09 -5.19
CA ILE A 151 10.36 -3.70 -4.79
C ILE A 151 9.24 -3.15 -5.65
N VAL A 152 8.11 -2.85 -5.03
CA VAL A 152 6.92 -2.29 -5.66
C VAL A 152 6.81 -0.83 -5.29
N SER A 153 6.85 0.05 -6.29
CA SER A 153 6.82 1.51 -6.11
C SER A 153 5.50 2.09 -6.60
N GLY A 154 4.92 3.00 -5.83
CA GLY A 154 3.65 3.65 -6.12
C GLY A 154 3.59 5.09 -5.63
N ARG A 155 2.47 5.77 -5.88
CA ARG A 155 2.27 7.18 -5.52
C ARG A 155 2.13 7.43 -4.01
N GLY A 156 1.88 6.39 -3.21
CA GLY A 156 1.68 6.52 -1.77
C GLY A 156 1.25 5.21 -1.12
N VAL A 157 1.14 5.20 0.22
CA VAL A 157 0.77 4.00 1.00
C VAL A 157 -0.60 3.47 0.58
N LEU A 158 -1.61 4.34 0.41
CA LEU A 158 -2.96 3.94 0.00
C LEU A 158 -2.96 3.23 -1.36
N HIS A 159 -2.19 3.70 -2.33
CA HIS A 159 -2.08 3.07 -3.64
C HIS A 159 -1.55 1.63 -3.54
N LEU A 160 -0.52 1.42 -2.71
CA LEU A 160 0.07 0.11 -2.48
C LEU A 160 -0.84 -0.79 -1.61
N SER A 161 -1.53 -0.23 -0.61
CA SER A 161 -2.45 -1.00 0.23
C SER A 161 -3.68 -1.49 -0.54
N VAL A 162 -4.20 -0.71 -1.50
CA VAL A 162 -5.28 -1.15 -2.40
C VAL A 162 -4.83 -2.35 -3.26
N LEU A 163 -3.60 -2.32 -3.77
CA LEU A 163 -3.04 -3.46 -4.51
C LEU A 163 -2.94 -4.71 -3.63
N ILE A 164 -2.39 -4.57 -2.42
CA ILE A 164 -2.24 -5.68 -1.46
C ILE A 164 -3.62 -6.25 -1.09
N GLU A 165 -4.59 -5.39 -0.77
CA GLU A 165 -5.95 -5.81 -0.41
C GLU A 165 -6.67 -6.51 -1.59
N THR A 166 -6.45 -6.04 -2.82
CA THR A 166 -6.98 -6.69 -4.02
C THR A 166 -6.37 -8.08 -4.19
N MET A 167 -5.06 -8.22 -4.05
CA MET A 167 -4.38 -9.51 -4.09
C MET A 167 -4.88 -10.45 -2.99
N ARG A 168 -5.06 -9.94 -1.76
CA ARG A 168 -5.62 -10.69 -0.63
C ARG A 168 -7.00 -11.27 -0.97
N ARG A 169 -7.90 -10.46 -1.54
CA ARG A 169 -9.26 -10.89 -1.96
C ARG A 169 -9.24 -11.87 -3.11
N GLU A 170 -8.27 -11.79 -3.99
CA GLU A 170 -8.05 -12.75 -5.07
C GLU A 170 -7.51 -14.11 -4.58
N GLY A 171 -7.12 -14.21 -3.29
CA GLY A 171 -6.64 -15.45 -2.68
C GLY A 171 -5.12 -15.59 -2.64
N TYR A 172 -4.38 -14.50 -2.83
CA TYR A 172 -2.92 -14.47 -2.66
C TYR A 172 -2.54 -14.40 -1.18
N GLU A 173 -1.39 -15.01 -0.88
CA GLU A 173 -0.73 -14.93 0.41
C GLU A 173 0.68 -14.38 0.19
N LEU A 174 1.01 -13.31 0.89
CA LEU A 174 2.28 -12.60 0.75
C LEU A 174 2.66 -11.92 2.05
N GLN A 175 3.91 -11.47 2.13
CA GLN A 175 4.36 -10.57 3.18
C GLN A 175 4.89 -9.28 2.58
N VAL A 176 4.72 -8.18 3.29
CA VAL A 176 5.13 -6.85 2.86
C VAL A 176 5.92 -6.13 3.93
N GLY A 177 6.93 -5.40 3.50
CA GLY A 177 7.78 -4.59 4.37
C GLY A 177 7.20 -3.20 4.62
N GLN A 178 7.87 -2.44 5.48
CA GLN A 178 7.51 -1.05 5.78
C GLN A 178 7.55 -0.18 4.51
N PRO A 179 6.59 0.74 4.33
CA PRO A 179 6.65 1.76 3.28
C PRO A 179 7.87 2.66 3.45
N GLN A 180 8.61 2.84 2.37
CA GLN A 180 9.78 3.71 2.33
C GLN A 180 9.63 4.75 1.23
N VAL A 181 10.05 5.99 1.49
CA VAL A 181 10.09 7.03 0.47
C VAL A 181 11.26 6.81 -0.48
N ILE A 182 11.08 7.19 -1.73
CA ILE A 182 12.11 7.09 -2.75
C ILE A 182 12.95 8.37 -2.71
N PHE A 183 14.18 8.25 -2.24
CA PHE A 183 15.15 9.35 -2.29
C PHE A 183 15.74 9.49 -3.69
N ARG A 184 16.11 10.72 -4.06
CA ARG A 184 16.83 11.03 -5.30
C ARG A 184 18.07 11.85 -4.98
N GLU A 185 19.09 11.70 -5.79
CA GLU A 185 20.23 12.58 -5.77
C GLU A 185 20.06 13.62 -6.87
N ILE A 186 20.00 14.90 -6.49
CA ILE A 186 19.87 16.03 -7.39
C ILE A 186 21.03 16.95 -7.09
N ASP A 187 21.87 17.19 -8.09
CA ASP A 187 23.08 18.02 -7.96
C ASP A 187 24.02 17.59 -6.81
N GLY A 188 24.13 16.26 -6.58
CA GLY A 188 24.95 15.71 -5.49
C GLY A 188 24.34 15.81 -4.10
N VAL A 189 23.09 16.29 -3.98
CA VAL A 189 22.35 16.42 -2.72
C VAL A 189 21.28 15.34 -2.64
N LYS A 190 21.21 14.62 -1.51
CA LYS A 190 20.14 13.67 -1.22
C LYS A 190 18.82 14.43 -1.01
N CYS A 191 17.87 14.22 -1.90
CA CYS A 191 16.55 14.84 -1.88
C CYS A 191 15.46 13.83 -1.56
N GLU A 192 14.40 14.32 -0.92
CA GLU A 192 13.20 13.56 -0.57
C GLU A 192 11.95 14.20 -1.17
N PRO A 193 10.89 13.39 -1.46
CA PRO A 193 9.64 13.93 -1.96
C PRO A 193 8.93 14.75 -0.89
N ILE A 194 8.50 15.94 -1.28
CA ILE A 194 7.70 16.86 -0.47
C ILE A 194 6.28 16.87 -1.00
N GLU A 195 5.33 16.85 -0.10
CA GLU A 195 3.91 16.92 -0.41
C GLU A 195 3.31 18.21 0.15
N GLU A 196 2.36 18.74 -0.57
CA GLU A 196 1.47 19.79 -0.11
C GLU A 196 0.33 19.13 0.66
N LEU A 197 0.28 19.38 1.96
CA LEU A 197 -0.68 18.85 2.89
C LEU A 197 -1.70 19.91 3.26
N THR A 198 -2.98 19.62 3.08
CA THR A 198 -4.10 20.45 3.50
C THR A 198 -4.89 19.77 4.59
N ILE A 199 -5.08 20.44 5.72
CA ILE A 199 -5.89 19.94 6.84
C ILE A 199 -6.96 20.97 7.17
N ASN A 200 -8.23 20.55 7.09
CA ASN A 200 -9.37 21.34 7.51
C ASN A 200 -9.90 20.78 8.84
N VAL A 201 -9.95 21.61 9.89
CA VAL A 201 -10.22 21.17 11.26
C VAL A 201 -10.91 22.27 12.07
N PRO A 202 -11.77 21.93 13.08
CA PRO A 202 -12.28 22.90 14.05
C PRO A 202 -11.15 23.64 14.78
N GLU A 203 -11.36 24.91 15.08
CA GLU A 203 -10.33 25.80 15.65
C GLU A 203 -9.71 25.25 16.92
N GLU A 204 -10.49 24.60 17.78
CA GLU A 204 -10.06 24.04 19.07
C GLU A 204 -8.95 22.98 18.96
N TYR A 205 -8.87 22.24 17.82
CA TYR A 205 -7.85 21.20 17.59
C TYR A 205 -6.63 21.70 16.80
N SER A 206 -6.69 22.92 16.24
CA SER A 206 -5.68 23.45 15.30
C SER A 206 -4.27 23.46 15.89
N SER A 207 -4.10 23.97 17.10
CA SER A 207 -2.78 24.06 17.78
C SER A 207 -2.12 22.70 17.95
N LYS A 208 -2.90 21.66 18.33
CA LYS A 208 -2.40 20.31 18.53
C LYS A 208 -1.95 19.68 17.19
N ILE A 209 -2.69 19.95 16.11
CA ILE A 209 -2.37 19.46 14.78
C ILE A 209 -1.13 20.16 14.22
N ILE A 210 -1.01 21.48 14.41
CA ILE A 210 0.17 22.25 14.00
C ILE A 210 1.43 21.69 14.66
N ASP A 211 1.41 21.46 15.98
CA ASP A 211 2.52 20.86 16.72
C ASP A 211 2.88 19.48 16.17
N MET A 212 1.88 18.62 15.93
CA MET A 212 2.06 17.27 15.39
C MET A 212 2.72 17.27 13.99
N VAL A 213 2.29 18.15 13.09
CA VAL A 213 2.83 18.28 11.73
C VAL A 213 4.25 18.87 11.77
N THR A 214 4.49 19.85 12.62
CA THR A 214 5.80 20.51 12.76
C THR A 214 6.85 19.54 13.31
N ARG A 215 6.53 18.70 14.29
CA ARG A 215 7.44 17.65 14.78
C ARG A 215 7.84 16.67 13.68
N ARG A 216 6.99 16.46 12.68
CA ARG A 216 7.25 15.64 11.50
C ARG A 216 7.87 16.41 10.33
N LYS A 217 8.50 17.58 10.63
CA LYS A 217 9.16 18.44 9.64
C LYS A 217 8.22 19.07 8.59
N GLY A 218 6.93 19.20 8.91
CA GLY A 218 6.00 20.01 8.13
C GLY A 218 6.22 21.50 8.36
N GLU A 219 6.30 22.26 7.27
CA GLU A 219 6.43 23.72 7.26
C GLU A 219 5.10 24.34 6.89
N MET A 220 4.55 25.17 7.75
CA MET A 220 3.29 25.86 7.50
C MET A 220 3.47 26.88 6.38
N VAL A 221 2.61 26.78 5.36
CA VAL A 221 2.57 27.71 4.22
C VAL A 221 1.45 28.73 4.40
N LYS A 222 0.29 28.25 4.87
CA LYS A 222 -0.91 29.09 4.97
C LYS A 222 -1.82 28.62 6.10
N MET A 223 -2.53 29.57 6.69
CA MET A 223 -3.57 29.35 7.67
C MET A 223 -4.74 30.30 7.36
N GLU A 224 -5.90 29.75 7.10
CA GLU A 224 -7.12 30.51 6.81
C GLU A 224 -8.24 30.11 7.75
N ASN A 225 -8.82 31.11 8.40
CA ASN A 225 -10.01 30.88 9.22
C ASN A 225 -11.26 31.03 8.32
N THR A 226 -12.07 29.97 8.27
CA THR A 226 -13.33 29.90 7.49
C THR A 226 -14.56 29.90 8.40
N GLY A 227 -14.49 30.60 9.54
CA GLY A 227 -15.54 30.68 10.55
C GLY A 227 -15.29 29.70 11.71
N GLU A 228 -16.03 28.62 11.81
CA GLU A 228 -15.86 27.60 12.87
C GLU A 228 -14.68 26.64 12.60
N ARG A 229 -14.11 26.69 11.41
CA ARG A 229 -13.04 25.77 10.99
C ARG A 229 -11.82 26.55 10.45
N ILE A 230 -10.66 25.93 10.58
CA ILE A 230 -9.41 26.46 10.07
C ILE A 230 -8.89 25.53 8.97
N ASN A 231 -8.47 26.14 7.86
CA ASN A 231 -7.75 25.46 6.80
C ASN A 231 -6.25 25.71 6.96
N LEU A 232 -5.49 24.63 7.13
CA LEU A 232 -4.06 24.61 7.35
C LEU A 232 -3.37 24.00 6.14
N GLU A 233 -2.40 24.72 5.54
CA GLU A 233 -1.60 24.23 4.42
C GLU A 233 -0.14 24.11 4.84
N PHE A 234 0.47 22.96 4.55
CA PHE A 234 1.85 22.67 4.88
C PHE A 234 2.60 22.07 3.67
N ASN A 235 3.91 22.34 3.60
CA ASN A 235 4.84 21.53 2.82
C ASN A 235 5.53 20.56 3.77
N MET A 236 5.37 19.25 3.53
CA MET A 236 5.99 18.28 4.43
C MET A 236 6.58 17.08 3.68
N PRO A 237 7.64 16.46 4.23
CA PRO A 237 8.19 15.24 3.66
C PRO A 237 7.16 14.11 3.61
N SER A 238 7.06 13.39 2.48
CA SER A 238 6.13 12.25 2.33
C SER A 238 6.29 11.20 3.44
N ARG A 239 7.52 10.98 3.94
CA ARG A 239 7.76 10.07 5.08
C ARG A 239 7.13 10.56 6.39
N GLY A 240 6.88 11.86 6.55
CA GLY A 240 6.19 12.43 7.71
C GLY A 240 4.67 12.28 7.64
N ILE A 241 4.11 12.01 6.47
CA ILE A 241 2.67 11.76 6.26
C ILE A 241 2.29 10.33 6.67
N ILE A 242 3.25 9.38 6.63
CA ILE A 242 3.02 8.01 7.05
C ILE A 242 2.53 7.98 8.50
N GLY A 243 1.34 7.42 8.75
CA GLY A 243 0.68 7.37 10.06
C GLY A 243 0.16 8.72 10.60
N LEU A 244 0.31 9.82 9.85
CA LEU A 244 -0.19 11.13 10.28
C LEU A 244 -1.72 11.19 10.27
N ARG A 245 -2.37 10.58 9.28
CA ARG A 245 -3.83 10.62 9.12
C ARG A 245 -4.56 10.08 10.35
N THR A 246 -4.17 8.91 10.82
CA THR A 246 -4.75 8.27 12.01
C THR A 246 -4.55 9.15 13.25
N ASN A 247 -3.36 9.73 13.40
CA ASN A 247 -3.07 10.61 14.53
C ASN A 247 -3.87 11.91 14.49
N VAL A 248 -4.04 12.52 13.30
CA VAL A 248 -4.84 13.74 13.10
C VAL A 248 -6.31 13.46 13.39
N LEU A 249 -6.87 12.35 12.88
CA LEU A 249 -8.26 11.95 13.15
C LEU A 249 -8.48 11.70 14.64
N THR A 250 -7.57 10.99 15.32
CA THR A 250 -7.67 10.76 16.76
C THR A 250 -7.57 12.07 17.54
N ALA A 251 -6.67 12.98 17.14
CA ALA A 251 -6.47 14.26 17.80
C ALA A 251 -7.66 15.22 17.68
N SER A 252 -8.44 15.09 16.60
CA SER A 252 -9.61 15.92 16.27
C SER A 252 -10.94 15.20 16.51
N ALA A 253 -10.96 14.10 17.28
CA ALA A 253 -12.16 13.29 17.50
C ALA A 253 -12.87 12.83 16.20
N GLY A 254 -12.12 12.67 15.11
CA GLY A 254 -12.62 12.27 13.79
C GLY A 254 -13.07 13.43 12.89
N GLU A 255 -13.02 14.68 13.35
CA GLU A 255 -13.56 15.82 12.61
C GLU A 255 -12.61 16.43 11.57
N ALA A 256 -11.33 16.09 11.58
CA ALA A 256 -10.38 16.62 10.60
C ALA A 256 -10.59 16.03 9.21
N ILE A 257 -10.47 16.86 8.19
CA ILE A 257 -10.40 16.46 6.78
C ILE A 257 -8.96 16.69 6.33
N MET A 258 -8.30 15.65 5.83
CA MET A 258 -6.91 15.69 5.41
C MET A 258 -6.76 15.26 3.96
N ALA A 259 -6.08 16.07 3.16
CA ALA A 259 -5.70 15.79 1.79
C ALA A 259 -4.23 16.14 1.57
N HIS A 260 -3.56 15.41 0.70
CA HIS A 260 -2.17 15.68 0.35
C HIS A 260 -1.90 15.31 -1.11
N ARG A 261 -0.92 16.00 -1.71
CA ARG A 261 -0.47 15.74 -3.08
C ARG A 261 1.03 15.95 -3.21
N PHE A 262 1.68 15.19 -4.07
CA PHE A 262 3.09 15.41 -4.40
C PHE A 262 3.28 16.82 -4.96
N LYS A 263 4.35 17.49 -4.51
CA LYS A 263 4.75 18.83 -4.97
C LYS A 263 6.05 18.77 -5.75
N GLU A 264 7.14 18.43 -5.09
CA GLU A 264 8.49 18.45 -5.65
C GLU A 264 9.48 17.65 -4.78
N TYR A 265 10.71 17.50 -5.24
CA TYR A 265 11.81 16.98 -4.44
C TYR A 265 12.58 18.14 -3.81
N GLN A 266 12.88 18.06 -2.51
CA GLN A 266 13.71 19.01 -1.76
C GLN A 266 14.80 18.27 -0.98
N PRO A 267 15.89 18.97 -0.57
CA PRO A 267 16.91 18.39 0.29
C PRO A 267 16.32 17.74 1.55
N HIS A 268 16.92 16.62 1.95
CA HIS A 268 16.46 15.84 3.11
C HIS A 268 16.41 16.68 4.39
N LYS A 269 15.26 16.73 5.05
CA LYS A 269 14.98 17.59 6.22
C LYS A 269 15.41 17.00 7.57
N GLY A 270 16.31 16.02 7.57
CA GLY A 270 16.79 15.36 8.81
C GLY A 270 15.82 14.30 9.34
N GLU A 271 16.11 13.73 10.49
CA GLU A 271 15.34 12.62 11.06
C GLU A 271 13.95 13.05 11.51
N ILE A 272 12.99 12.15 11.37
CA ILE A 272 11.61 12.28 11.89
C ILE A 272 11.41 11.17 12.92
N GLU A 273 10.90 11.55 14.08
CA GLU A 273 10.53 10.59 15.11
C GLU A 273 9.45 9.63 14.58
N ARG A 274 9.77 8.35 14.65
CA ARG A 274 8.85 7.24 14.34
C ARG A 274 8.39 6.60 15.65
N ARG A 275 7.66 5.50 15.56
CA ARG A 275 7.27 4.68 16.71
C ARG A 275 8.49 4.36 17.59
N THR A 276 8.48 4.83 18.83
CA THR A 276 9.54 4.60 19.81
C THR A 276 9.35 3.26 20.54
N ASN A 277 8.11 2.87 20.81
CA ASN A 277 7.78 1.67 21.57
C ASN A 277 8.25 0.38 20.88
N GLY A 278 8.74 -0.57 21.69
CA GLY A 278 9.13 -1.89 21.24
C GLY A 278 7.93 -2.78 20.89
N SER A 279 8.22 -3.98 20.43
CA SER A 279 7.23 -5.00 20.11
C SER A 279 7.18 -6.09 21.18
N MET A 280 5.98 -6.56 21.53
CA MET A 280 5.82 -7.82 22.25
C MET A 280 5.79 -8.97 21.24
N ILE A 281 6.72 -9.91 21.37
CA ILE A 281 6.98 -10.96 20.39
C ILE A 281 6.66 -12.32 21.00
N ALA A 282 5.89 -13.14 20.29
CA ALA A 282 5.59 -14.49 20.73
C ALA A 282 6.86 -15.36 20.78
N MET A 283 7.07 -16.04 21.92
CA MET A 283 8.22 -16.90 22.16
C MET A 283 8.12 -18.22 21.41
N GLU A 284 6.92 -18.78 21.30
CA GLU A 284 6.67 -20.10 20.72
C GLU A 284 5.36 -20.13 19.93
N SER A 285 5.20 -21.17 19.14
CA SER A 285 3.97 -21.40 18.38
C SER A 285 2.93 -22.13 19.22
N GLY A 286 1.65 -21.73 19.08
CA GLY A 286 0.54 -22.37 19.81
C GLY A 286 -0.68 -21.47 19.87
N THR A 287 -1.61 -21.79 20.73
CA THR A 287 -2.83 -21.03 20.98
C THR A 287 -2.63 -20.05 22.12
N ALA A 288 -3.04 -18.79 21.93
CA ALA A 288 -2.97 -17.77 22.97
C ALA A 288 -4.04 -18.01 24.07
N PHE A 289 -3.64 -17.99 25.34
CA PHE A 289 -4.55 -18.20 26.46
C PHE A 289 -4.87 -16.89 27.19
N ALA A 290 -6.14 -16.74 27.56
CA ALA A 290 -6.63 -15.59 28.35
C ALA A 290 -5.80 -15.37 29.62
N TYR A 291 -5.43 -16.44 30.32
CA TYR A 291 -4.59 -16.38 31.51
C TYR A 291 -3.21 -15.76 31.25
N ALA A 292 -2.56 -16.12 30.14
CA ALA A 292 -1.25 -15.57 29.81
C ALA A 292 -1.35 -14.09 29.41
N ILE A 293 -2.37 -13.73 28.62
CA ILE A 293 -2.64 -12.34 28.21
C ILE A 293 -2.90 -11.47 29.47
N ASP A 294 -3.74 -11.93 30.40
CA ASP A 294 -4.05 -11.23 31.65
C ASP A 294 -2.79 -10.91 32.47
N LYS A 295 -1.88 -11.87 32.60
CA LYS A 295 -0.63 -11.69 33.34
C LYS A 295 0.39 -10.77 32.66
N LEU A 296 0.20 -10.52 31.38
CA LEU A 296 1.15 -9.75 30.57
C LEU A 296 0.59 -8.39 30.09
N GLN A 297 -0.72 -8.11 30.31
CA GLN A 297 -1.35 -6.88 29.82
C GLN A 297 -0.79 -5.59 30.44
N ASP A 298 -0.16 -5.66 31.63
CA ASP A 298 0.55 -4.53 32.23
C ASP A 298 1.86 -4.16 31.49
N ARG A 299 2.36 -5.07 30.64
CA ARG A 299 3.58 -4.86 29.85
C ARG A 299 3.35 -4.06 28.58
N GLY A 300 2.09 -3.98 28.11
CA GLY A 300 1.77 -3.29 26.88
C GLY A 300 0.37 -3.60 26.37
N LYS A 301 0.12 -3.23 25.10
CA LYS A 301 -1.17 -3.42 24.44
C LYS A 301 -1.11 -4.59 23.48
N PHE A 302 -2.05 -5.52 23.58
CA PHE A 302 -2.12 -6.69 22.72
C PHE A 302 -2.82 -6.41 21.39
N PHE A 303 -2.48 -7.21 20.36
CA PHE A 303 -3.09 -7.22 19.02
C PHE A 303 -3.85 -8.52 18.72
N ILE A 304 -3.77 -9.50 19.64
CA ILE A 304 -4.36 -10.83 19.51
C ILE A 304 -5.47 -11.05 20.55
N PHE A 305 -6.43 -11.88 20.18
CA PHE A 305 -7.46 -12.37 21.12
C PHE A 305 -7.03 -13.67 21.79
N PRO A 306 -7.65 -14.02 22.94
CA PRO A 306 -7.60 -15.39 23.44
C PRO A 306 -8.13 -16.37 22.37
N GLN A 307 -7.50 -17.52 22.28
CA GLN A 307 -7.72 -18.59 21.29
C GLN A 307 -7.13 -18.33 19.89
N ASP A 308 -6.52 -17.18 19.63
CA ASP A 308 -5.78 -16.99 18.39
C ASP A 308 -4.58 -17.90 18.31
N GLU A 309 -4.33 -18.48 17.14
CA GLU A 309 -3.10 -19.19 16.85
C GLU A 309 -1.97 -18.18 16.58
N VAL A 310 -0.85 -18.40 17.24
CA VAL A 310 0.37 -17.58 17.10
C VAL A 310 1.58 -18.44 16.78
N TYR A 311 2.64 -17.84 16.27
CA TYR A 311 3.91 -18.52 16.02
C TYR A 311 5.09 -17.73 16.59
N ALA A 312 6.21 -18.41 16.83
CA ALA A 312 7.42 -17.79 17.32
C ALA A 312 7.90 -16.67 16.37
N GLY A 313 8.19 -15.49 16.92
CA GLY A 313 8.58 -14.31 16.12
C GLY A 313 7.41 -13.47 15.62
N GLN A 314 6.15 -13.87 15.85
CA GLN A 314 4.98 -13.02 15.58
C GLN A 314 4.93 -11.85 16.56
N VAL A 315 4.63 -10.65 16.07
CA VAL A 315 4.37 -9.46 16.91
C VAL A 315 2.93 -9.54 17.38
N VAL A 316 2.77 -9.76 18.68
CA VAL A 316 1.46 -9.97 19.34
C VAL A 316 0.99 -8.78 20.15
N GLY A 317 1.80 -7.72 20.22
CA GLY A 317 1.45 -6.50 20.93
C GLY A 317 2.54 -5.42 20.86
N GLU A 318 2.21 -4.24 21.38
CA GLU A 318 3.12 -3.11 21.61
C GLU A 318 3.63 -3.13 23.03
N HIS A 319 4.96 -3.07 23.22
CA HIS A 319 5.56 -2.96 24.54
C HIS A 319 5.45 -1.53 25.07
N SER A 320 5.33 -1.37 26.39
CA SER A 320 5.27 -0.03 27.03
C SER A 320 6.62 0.71 27.00
N HIS A 321 7.72 0.00 26.76
CA HIS A 321 9.07 0.53 26.64
C HIS A 321 9.58 0.48 25.20
N ASP A 322 10.73 1.09 24.94
CA ASP A 322 11.36 1.20 23.63
C ASP A 322 11.98 -0.11 23.11
N ASN A 323 12.29 -1.04 23.98
CA ASN A 323 12.89 -2.33 23.67
C ASN A 323 11.84 -3.40 23.35
N ASP A 324 12.19 -4.32 22.49
CA ASP A 324 11.38 -5.50 22.19
C ASP A 324 11.36 -6.47 23.39
N LEU A 325 10.21 -7.09 23.64
CA LEU A 325 9.98 -8.04 24.72
C LEU A 325 9.45 -9.36 24.16
N VAL A 326 10.20 -10.45 24.34
CA VAL A 326 9.75 -11.80 24.01
C VAL A 326 8.89 -12.35 25.14
N ILE A 327 7.67 -12.76 24.84
CA ILE A 327 6.66 -13.18 25.81
C ILE A 327 6.06 -14.54 25.45
N ASN A 328 5.65 -15.29 26.47
CA ASN A 328 4.92 -16.56 26.28
C ASN A 328 3.42 -16.33 26.49
N VAL A 329 2.68 -16.28 25.38
CA VAL A 329 1.21 -16.14 25.38
C VAL A 329 0.46 -17.46 25.32
N THR A 330 1.20 -18.57 25.11
CA THR A 330 0.62 -19.93 25.00
C THR A 330 0.56 -20.67 26.33
N LYS A 331 1.01 -20.04 27.43
CA LYS A 331 1.04 -20.64 28.74
C LYS A 331 -0.37 -20.78 29.34
N SER A 332 -0.84 -22.01 29.49
CA SER A 332 -2.09 -22.30 30.19
C SER A 332 -1.96 -22.23 31.72
N LYS A 333 -3.09 -21.97 32.39
CA LYS A 333 -3.15 -22.09 33.87
C LYS A 333 -2.92 -23.55 34.25
N LYS A 334 -1.89 -23.83 35.04
CA LYS A 334 -1.71 -25.18 35.62
C LYS A 334 -2.88 -25.46 36.57
N LEU A 335 -3.58 -26.56 36.33
CA LEU A 335 -4.59 -27.06 37.26
C LEU A 335 -3.86 -27.50 38.57
N THR A 336 -3.96 -26.72 39.61
CA THR A 336 -3.55 -27.15 40.96
C THR A 336 -4.74 -27.85 41.63
N ASN A 337 -4.53 -29.05 42.14
CA ASN A 337 -5.56 -29.87 42.80
C ASN A 337 -6.05 -29.28 44.15
N MET A 338 -5.71 -28.06 44.50
CA MET A 338 -6.25 -27.38 45.68
C MET A 338 -7.57 -26.70 45.30
N ARG A 339 -8.68 -27.29 45.74
CA ARG A 339 -10.00 -26.66 45.85
C ARG A 339 -9.95 -25.50 46.81
N ALA A 340 -9.52 -24.34 46.43
CA ALA A 340 -9.94 -23.10 47.02
C ALA A 340 -11.33 -22.76 46.47
N SER A 341 -12.35 -23.10 47.21
CA SER A 341 -13.72 -22.65 47.00
C SER A 341 -13.78 -21.15 47.33
N GLY A 342 -13.57 -20.30 46.34
CA GLY A 342 -13.67 -18.86 46.54
C GLY A 342 -13.08 -18.13 45.37
N SER A 343 -13.93 -17.54 44.55
CA SER A 343 -13.67 -16.61 43.46
C SER A 343 -12.74 -17.14 42.37
N ASP A 344 -13.29 -17.70 41.33
CA ASP A 344 -12.74 -17.57 39.99
C ASP A 344 -12.70 -16.05 39.69
N ASP A 345 -11.53 -15.42 39.95
CA ASP A 345 -11.32 -14.03 39.58
C ASP A 345 -11.62 -13.95 38.07
N LYS A 346 -12.70 -13.26 37.73
CA LYS A 346 -13.10 -13.04 36.35
C LYS A 346 -11.93 -12.33 35.66
N VAL A 347 -11.23 -13.04 34.79
CA VAL A 347 -10.16 -12.49 33.95
C VAL A 347 -10.71 -11.29 33.20
N ARG A 348 -10.22 -10.10 33.50
CA ARG A 348 -10.64 -8.85 32.88
C ARG A 348 -9.59 -8.45 31.84
N LEU A 349 -9.82 -8.81 30.60
CA LEU A 349 -8.92 -8.49 29.50
C LEU A 349 -9.24 -7.10 28.93
N ILE A 350 -8.18 -6.34 28.65
CA ILE A 350 -8.26 -5.12 27.85
C ILE A 350 -8.45 -5.56 26.40
N PRO A 351 -9.43 -5.01 25.67
CA PRO A 351 -9.61 -5.33 24.25
C PRO A 351 -8.35 -5.09 23.45
N PRO A 352 -7.94 -6.02 22.58
CA PRO A 352 -6.76 -5.85 21.75
C PRO A 352 -6.98 -4.78 20.68
N ILE A 353 -5.90 -4.12 20.26
CA ILE A 353 -5.91 -3.20 19.15
C ILE A 353 -6.03 -4.00 17.86
N GLN A 354 -7.00 -3.65 17.03
CA GLN A 354 -7.19 -4.23 15.70
C GLN A 354 -6.77 -3.21 14.66
N PHE A 355 -5.82 -3.57 13.81
CA PHE A 355 -5.34 -2.73 12.73
C PHE A 355 -6.04 -3.07 11.42
N SER A 356 -6.40 -2.07 10.65
CA SER A 356 -6.60 -2.21 9.21
C SER A 356 -5.25 -2.50 8.52
N LEU A 357 -5.29 -2.92 7.25
CA LEU A 357 -4.05 -3.14 6.49
C LEU A 357 -3.19 -1.88 6.43
N GLU A 358 -3.81 -0.73 6.15
CA GLU A 358 -3.12 0.56 6.05
C GLU A 358 -2.45 0.93 7.38
N GLU A 359 -3.18 0.83 8.49
CA GLU A 359 -2.63 1.08 9.83
C GLU A 359 -1.49 0.12 10.19
N ALA A 360 -1.59 -1.16 9.84
CA ALA A 360 -0.53 -2.12 10.08
C ALA A 360 0.74 -1.79 9.31
N LEU A 361 0.61 -1.39 8.02
CA LEU A 361 1.73 -0.97 7.18
C LEU A 361 2.42 0.29 7.70
N GLU A 362 1.65 1.22 8.26
CA GLU A 362 2.17 2.44 8.88
C GLU A 362 2.82 2.19 10.25
N TYR A 363 2.36 1.14 10.95
CA TYR A 363 2.79 0.80 12.31
C TYR A 363 4.10 0.03 12.36
N ILE A 364 4.37 -0.90 11.44
CA ILE A 364 5.54 -1.79 11.46
C ILE A 364 6.86 -1.02 11.38
N LYS A 365 7.91 -1.60 11.98
CA LYS A 365 9.30 -1.12 11.89
C LYS A 365 10.02 -1.76 10.69
N GLU A 366 11.25 -1.30 10.42
CA GLU A 366 12.09 -1.81 9.31
C GLU A 366 12.43 -3.30 9.48
N ASP A 367 12.51 -3.78 10.72
CA ASP A 367 12.75 -5.17 11.07
C ASP A 367 11.47 -6.02 11.19
N GLU A 368 10.34 -5.50 10.70
CA GLU A 368 9.03 -6.14 10.77
C GLU A 368 8.38 -6.25 9.39
N TYR A 369 7.59 -7.30 9.19
CA TYR A 369 6.73 -7.51 8.04
C TYR A 369 5.26 -7.61 8.46
N VAL A 370 4.37 -7.25 7.55
CA VAL A 370 2.95 -7.62 7.61
C VAL A 370 2.75 -8.85 6.74
N GLU A 371 2.37 -9.96 7.36
CA GLU A 371 1.88 -11.16 6.69
C GLU A 371 0.42 -10.94 6.32
N VAL A 372 0.10 -11.03 5.03
CA VAL A 372 -1.24 -10.81 4.49
C VAL A 372 -1.74 -12.10 3.87
N THR A 373 -2.84 -12.62 4.43
CA THR A 373 -3.51 -13.81 3.92
C THR A 373 -4.99 -13.52 3.65
N PRO A 374 -5.72 -14.32 2.88
CA PRO A 374 -7.14 -14.12 2.64
C PRO A 374 -7.99 -14.00 3.92
N LYS A 375 -7.59 -14.69 5.00
CA LYS A 375 -8.37 -14.74 6.25
C LYS A 375 -7.79 -13.91 7.38
N ALA A 376 -6.48 -13.64 7.38
CA ALA A 376 -5.81 -13.01 8.50
C ALA A 376 -4.73 -12.03 8.04
N MET A 377 -4.42 -11.11 8.94
CA MET A 377 -3.32 -10.18 8.82
C MET A 377 -2.54 -10.23 10.13
N ARG A 378 -1.22 -10.45 10.04
CA ARG A 378 -0.36 -10.62 11.21
C ARG A 378 0.91 -9.79 11.01
N MET A 379 1.39 -9.17 12.06
CA MET A 379 2.71 -8.53 12.08
C MET A 379 3.73 -9.53 12.63
N ARG A 380 4.94 -9.52 12.07
CA ARG A 380 6.01 -10.43 12.49
C ARG A 380 7.38 -9.78 12.36
N LYS A 381 8.35 -10.29 13.09
CA LYS A 381 9.75 -9.93 12.85
C LYS A 381 10.25 -10.53 11.54
N VAL A 382 11.16 -9.82 10.85
CA VAL A 382 11.84 -10.33 9.65
C VAL A 382 12.59 -11.62 10.00
N ILE A 383 13.37 -11.60 11.07
CA ILE A 383 14.05 -12.78 11.61
C ILE A 383 13.19 -13.36 12.73
N LEU A 384 12.63 -14.57 12.54
CA LEU A 384 11.73 -15.19 13.50
C LEU A 384 12.44 -15.74 14.73
N ASP A 385 13.66 -16.26 14.57
CA ASP A 385 14.44 -16.83 15.68
C ASP A 385 15.00 -15.73 16.60
N GLU A 386 14.79 -15.87 17.90
CA GLU A 386 15.24 -14.88 18.91
C GLU A 386 16.76 -14.77 18.98
N ILE A 387 17.48 -15.91 18.86
CA ILE A 387 18.93 -15.94 18.98
C ILE A 387 19.57 -15.25 17.78
N GLU A 388 19.02 -15.51 16.58
CA GLU A 388 19.47 -14.86 15.34
C GLU A 388 19.21 -13.37 15.37
N ARG A 389 18.03 -12.90 15.86
CA ARG A 389 17.76 -11.47 16.04
C ARG A 389 18.76 -10.82 16.97
N LYS A 390 19.08 -11.45 18.10
CA LYS A 390 20.07 -10.93 19.06
C LYS A 390 21.46 -10.84 18.48
N ARG A 391 21.83 -11.77 17.57
CA ARG A 391 23.11 -11.73 16.85
C ARG A 391 23.14 -10.62 15.81
N ALA A 392 22.06 -10.46 15.02
CA ALA A 392 21.93 -9.40 14.02
C ALA A 392 22.01 -7.99 14.62
N ASN A 393 21.44 -7.78 15.80
CA ASN A 393 21.47 -6.48 16.52
C ASN A 393 22.81 -6.18 17.21
N LYS A 394 23.76 -7.11 17.23
CA LYS A 394 25.12 -6.89 17.80
C LYS A 394 26.18 -6.51 16.77
N ASN A 395 25.88 -6.72 15.48
CA ASN A 395 26.70 -6.31 14.35
C ASN A 395 26.26 -4.95 13.80
#